data_a18eba11641edd735e6e7d199301d8ff
#
_entry.id   a18eba11641edd735e6e7d199301d8ff
#
_cell.length_a   1.000
_cell.length_b   1.000
_cell.length_c   1.000
_cell.angle_alpha   90.00
_cell.angle_beta   90.00
_cell.angle_gamma   90.00
#
_symmetry.space_group_name_H-M   'P 1'
#
loop_
_entity.id
_entity.type
_entity.pdbx_description
1 polymer ?
#
loop_
_entity_poly.entity_id
_entity_poly.type
_entity_poly.pdbx_seq_one_letter_code
_entity_poly.pdbx_strand_id
1 'polypeptide(L)'
;MEKFKPNLEYFALPKSNFINNLVLSKYDFLPIELNSKTPCVYLTQKTDSIDKNLIRKCIISNFVFIKDDIISKISNGELKEKEQKKLLNEINLLAKNNYSISIIYGTSPTIFGKNELLSESFIEFLKNTNLDIKFLTFPGEYFSSPIWADKPRRSKIVTSQQVTIKQRFLEGLKQDEIISYFQNSIPASASTYLSKYPITIHSNNLASGIERIMYCCPHCKKLFSIYSEFSCVKCRECGMVVEFSPDGTILFSNELSSFDDIEDFQFNNLIKNDLTINQLVEYKNVIQVFYENCKKPIKINVILQLYAEKMIIINNLTKKQTTVEFEDIEFIEYLKNNTIKFKTKNAKQFCFIGNSNENFFIIKDLVKLNKN
;
A
#
# COMPACT_ATOMS: atom_id res chain seq x y z
N MET A 1 37.77 21.09 8.35
CA MET A 1 36.59 21.03 7.42
C MET A 1 35.36 20.71 8.26
N GLU A 2 34.43 21.64 8.40
CA GLU A 2 33.13 21.33 9.01
C GLU A 2 32.43 20.25 8.18
N LYS A 3 31.92 19.20 8.85
CA LYS A 3 31.13 18.16 8.20
C LYS A 3 29.82 18.78 7.73
N PHE A 4 29.55 18.69 6.44
CA PHE A 4 28.26 19.08 5.87
C PHE A 4 27.10 18.42 6.65
N LYS A 5 26.09 19.21 7.01
CA LYS A 5 24.89 18.74 7.74
C LYS A 5 23.65 18.97 6.87
N PRO A 6 22.90 17.92 6.52
CA PRO A 6 21.63 18.07 5.80
C PRO A 6 20.62 18.93 6.56
N ASN A 7 19.81 19.69 5.82
CA ASN A 7 18.73 20.48 6.41
C ASN A 7 17.60 19.56 6.93
N LEU A 8 17.44 19.49 8.25
CA LEU A 8 16.45 18.62 8.89
C LEU A 8 15.00 19.12 8.78
N GLU A 9 14.75 20.26 8.14
CA GLU A 9 13.39 20.68 7.78
C GLU A 9 12.78 19.73 6.75
N TYR A 10 13.54 19.36 5.72
CA TYR A 10 13.08 18.53 4.60
C TYR A 10 13.54 17.07 4.69
N PHE A 11 14.63 16.79 5.39
CA PHE A 11 15.31 15.51 5.36
C PHE A 11 15.36 14.81 6.70
N ALA A 12 15.37 13.48 6.67
CA ALA A 12 15.63 12.63 7.82
C ALA A 12 16.90 11.81 7.59
N LEU A 13 17.77 11.77 8.59
CA LEU A 13 18.96 10.92 8.55
C LEU A 13 18.57 9.44 8.75
N PRO A 14 19.24 8.51 8.06
CA PRO A 14 19.06 7.09 8.31
C PRO A 14 19.53 6.74 9.73
N LYS A 15 18.58 6.37 10.61
CA LYS A 15 18.89 5.93 11.98
C LYS A 15 19.11 4.42 12.02
N SER A 16 20.09 3.95 12.83
CA SER A 16 20.22 2.53 13.11
C SER A 16 19.38 2.19 14.34
N ASN A 17 18.42 1.27 14.19
CA ASN A 17 17.69 0.70 15.32
C ASN A 17 18.01 -0.78 15.45
N PHE A 18 18.51 -1.18 16.63
CA PHE A 18 18.84 -2.59 16.95
C PHE A 18 17.61 -3.51 16.87
N ILE A 19 16.44 -3.02 17.26
CA ILE A 19 15.18 -3.80 17.28
C ILE A 19 14.76 -4.24 15.86
N ASN A 20 15.04 -3.42 14.84
CA ASN A 20 14.66 -3.74 13.47
C ASN A 20 15.55 -4.79 12.82
N ASN A 21 16.73 -5.07 13.36
CA ASN A 21 17.56 -6.20 12.92
C ASN A 21 16.93 -7.55 13.26
N LEU A 22 16.14 -7.61 14.33
CA LEU A 22 15.39 -8.82 14.73
C LEU A 22 14.17 -9.09 13.83
N VAL A 23 13.53 -8.06 13.32
CA VAL A 23 12.40 -8.20 12.37
C VAL A 23 12.90 -8.69 11.01
N LEU A 24 14.02 -8.16 10.55
CA LEU A 24 14.62 -8.56 9.27
C LEU A 24 15.23 -9.98 9.29
N SER A 25 15.57 -10.53 10.47
CA SER A 25 16.01 -11.92 10.58
C SER A 25 14.90 -12.95 10.28
N LYS A 26 13.64 -12.54 10.25
CA LYS A 26 12.50 -13.38 9.85
C LYS A 26 12.38 -13.56 8.34
N TYR A 27 13.03 -12.70 7.57
CA TYR A 27 13.09 -12.79 6.12
C TYR A 27 14.51 -13.19 5.72
N ASP A 28 14.66 -14.16 4.83
CA ASP A 28 15.94 -14.44 4.18
C ASP A 28 16.25 -13.30 3.20
N PHE A 29 16.64 -12.15 3.76
CA PHE A 29 16.93 -10.96 3.00
C PHE A 29 18.35 -11.01 2.46
N LEU A 30 18.50 -11.00 1.14
CA LEU A 30 19.78 -10.79 0.47
C LEU A 30 19.86 -9.33 0.02
N PRO A 31 20.55 -8.46 0.76
CA PRO A 31 20.76 -7.09 0.31
C PRO A 31 21.61 -7.11 -0.95
N ILE A 32 21.14 -6.47 -2.01
CA ILE A 32 22.01 -6.07 -3.12
C ILE A 32 22.65 -4.76 -2.68
N GLU A 33 23.95 -4.75 -2.60
CA GLU A 33 24.70 -3.55 -2.29
C GLU A 33 24.58 -2.53 -3.43
N LEU A 34 23.80 -1.48 -3.19
CA LEU A 34 23.60 -0.39 -4.12
C LEU A 34 24.64 0.67 -3.88
N ASN A 35 25.73 0.57 -4.61
CA ASN A 35 26.78 1.59 -4.62
C ASN A 35 26.63 2.48 -5.86
N SER A 36 26.19 3.71 -5.67
CA SER A 36 26.20 4.70 -6.74
C SER A 36 27.46 5.56 -6.64
N LYS A 37 28.29 5.54 -7.68
CA LYS A 37 29.46 6.42 -7.75
C LYS A 37 29.08 7.89 -7.84
N THR A 38 27.88 8.18 -8.32
CA THR A 38 27.33 9.53 -8.44
C THR A 38 26.04 9.64 -7.63
N PRO A 39 25.75 10.80 -7.03
CA PRO A 39 24.48 11.05 -6.37
C PRO A 39 23.29 10.76 -7.27
N CYS A 40 22.25 10.16 -6.69
CA CYS A 40 21.04 9.80 -7.42
C CYS A 40 19.82 9.83 -6.48
N VAL A 41 18.62 9.76 -7.06
CA VAL A 41 17.39 9.53 -6.31
C VAL A 41 17.09 8.04 -6.28
N TYR A 42 17.02 7.44 -5.10
CA TYR A 42 16.48 6.10 -4.88
C TYR A 42 14.99 6.20 -4.61
N LEU A 43 14.18 5.63 -5.47
CA LEU A 43 12.73 5.65 -5.38
C LEU A 43 12.20 4.26 -5.04
N THR A 44 11.46 4.14 -3.94
CA THR A 44 10.90 2.87 -3.45
C THR A 44 9.43 3.05 -3.15
N GLN A 45 8.59 2.12 -3.60
CA GLN A 45 7.20 2.11 -3.21
C GLN A 45 7.04 1.72 -1.75
N LYS A 46 6.18 2.44 -1.02
CA LYS A 46 5.83 2.10 0.36
C LYS A 46 5.03 0.80 0.38
N THR A 47 5.43 -0.11 1.25
CA THR A 47 4.68 -1.31 1.59
C THR A 47 4.74 -1.53 3.10
N ASP A 48 3.97 -2.47 3.61
CA ASP A 48 3.94 -2.75 5.05
C ASP A 48 5.26 -3.26 5.63
N SER A 49 6.08 -3.92 4.81
CA SER A 49 7.33 -4.55 5.24
C SER A 49 8.56 -3.74 4.86
N ILE A 50 8.43 -2.84 3.89
CA ILE A 50 9.55 -1.99 3.44
C ILE A 50 9.55 -0.72 4.25
N ASP A 51 10.47 -0.65 5.18
CA ASP A 51 10.73 0.52 5.99
C ASP A 51 12.08 1.17 5.64
N LYS A 52 12.32 2.35 6.25
CA LYS A 52 13.58 3.09 6.10
C LYS A 52 14.82 2.28 6.51
N ASN A 53 14.68 1.25 7.36
CA ASN A 53 15.79 0.42 7.82
C ASN A 53 16.17 -0.64 6.79
N LEU A 54 15.19 -1.21 6.09
CA LEU A 54 15.45 -2.13 4.99
C LEU A 54 16.21 -1.42 3.86
N ILE A 55 15.71 -0.25 3.45
CA ILE A 55 16.36 0.57 2.41
C ILE A 55 17.78 0.94 2.82
N ARG A 56 18.01 1.30 4.09
CA ARG A 56 19.34 1.62 4.61
C ARG A 56 20.33 0.47 4.46
N LYS A 57 19.89 -0.77 4.55
CA LYS A 57 20.76 -1.94 4.35
C LYS A 57 21.15 -2.15 2.89
N CYS A 58 20.32 -1.66 1.97
CA CYS A 58 20.57 -1.80 0.52
C CYS A 58 21.51 -0.72 0.00
N ILE A 59 21.49 0.50 0.56
CA ILE A 59 22.24 1.64 0.03
C ILE A 59 23.53 1.82 0.85
N ILE A 60 24.68 1.63 0.24
CA ILE A 60 25.98 1.77 0.87
C ILE A 60 26.50 3.21 0.81
N SER A 61 26.13 3.97 -0.24
CA SER A 61 26.52 5.37 -0.40
C SER A 61 25.87 6.27 0.65
N ASN A 62 26.44 7.46 0.88
CA ASN A 62 25.80 8.46 1.74
C ASN A 62 24.44 8.86 1.15
N PHE A 63 23.40 8.86 1.97
CA PHE A 63 22.08 9.29 1.56
C PHE A 63 21.24 9.84 2.71
N VAL A 64 20.18 10.55 2.36
CA VAL A 64 19.15 11.05 3.27
C VAL A 64 17.77 10.66 2.76
N PHE A 65 16.78 10.58 3.66
CA PHE A 65 15.37 10.42 3.27
C PHE A 65 14.69 11.77 3.14
N ILE A 66 13.85 11.96 2.13
CA ILE A 66 12.84 13.03 2.17
C ILE A 66 11.77 12.62 3.20
N LYS A 67 11.28 13.58 3.98
CA LYS A 67 10.24 13.32 4.97
C LYS A 67 8.90 12.96 4.32
N ASP A 68 8.14 12.10 4.98
CA ASP A 68 6.90 11.54 4.43
C ASP A 68 5.81 12.62 4.20
N ASP A 69 5.74 13.63 5.07
CA ASP A 69 4.84 14.78 4.92
C ASP A 69 5.18 15.66 3.71
N ILE A 70 6.47 15.80 3.40
CA ILE A 70 6.92 16.50 2.19
C ILE A 70 6.59 15.70 0.94
N ILE A 71 6.80 14.38 0.96
CA ILE A 71 6.46 13.49 -0.16
C ILE A 71 4.96 13.55 -0.45
N SER A 72 4.12 13.52 0.59
CA SER A 72 2.67 13.63 0.45
C SER A 72 2.26 14.94 -0.23
N LYS A 73 2.84 16.08 0.20
CA LYS A 73 2.58 17.38 -0.42
C LYS A 73 3.00 17.43 -1.90
N ILE A 74 4.13 16.81 -2.24
CA ILE A 74 4.59 16.74 -3.64
C ILE A 74 3.60 15.89 -4.46
N SER A 75 3.23 14.71 -3.98
CA SER A 75 2.33 13.79 -4.67
C SER A 75 0.95 14.39 -4.93
N ASN A 76 0.45 15.21 -3.99
CA ASN A 76 -0.85 15.87 -4.10
C ASN A 76 -0.79 17.20 -4.88
N GLY A 77 0.39 17.67 -5.27
CA GLY A 77 0.56 18.99 -5.90
C GLY A 77 0.36 20.17 -4.93
N GLU A 78 0.44 19.91 -3.62
CA GLU A 78 0.20 20.91 -2.56
C GLU A 78 1.45 21.71 -2.19
N LEU A 79 2.63 21.31 -2.67
CA LEU A 79 3.88 21.98 -2.36
C LEU A 79 3.99 23.30 -3.14
N LYS A 80 3.99 24.43 -2.42
CA LYS A 80 4.06 25.75 -3.03
C LYS A 80 5.36 25.92 -3.83
N GLU A 81 5.31 26.63 -4.95
CA GLU A 81 6.46 26.84 -5.84
C GLU A 81 7.72 27.31 -5.12
N LYS A 82 7.58 28.26 -4.17
CA LYS A 82 8.70 28.77 -3.35
C LYS A 82 9.32 27.67 -2.47
N GLU A 83 8.51 26.78 -1.90
CA GLU A 83 8.96 25.65 -1.07
C GLU A 83 9.63 24.59 -1.95
N GLN A 84 9.05 24.31 -3.12
CA GLN A 84 9.64 23.39 -4.09
C GLN A 84 11.02 23.87 -4.57
N LYS A 85 11.16 25.15 -4.91
CA LYS A 85 12.47 25.72 -5.28
C LYS A 85 13.51 25.61 -4.15
N LYS A 86 13.10 25.86 -2.89
CA LYS A 86 13.99 25.68 -1.74
C LYS A 86 14.42 24.22 -1.60
N LEU A 87 13.47 23.28 -1.66
CA LEU A 87 13.76 21.85 -1.57
C LEU A 87 14.72 21.39 -2.68
N LEU A 88 14.49 21.81 -3.93
CA LEU A 88 15.39 21.49 -5.06
C LEU A 88 16.79 22.05 -4.87
N ASN A 89 16.93 23.26 -4.32
CA ASN A 89 18.25 23.84 -3.99
C ASN A 89 18.97 23.02 -2.92
N GLU A 90 18.26 22.57 -1.88
CA GLU A 90 18.82 21.69 -0.85
C GLU A 90 19.26 20.34 -1.42
N ILE A 91 18.47 19.77 -2.36
CA ILE A 91 18.81 18.55 -3.06
C ILE A 91 20.09 18.72 -3.87
N ASN A 92 20.23 19.82 -4.60
CA ASN A 92 21.45 20.13 -5.34
C ASN A 92 22.67 20.31 -4.44
N LEU A 93 22.49 20.90 -3.27
CA LEU A 93 23.55 21.03 -2.27
C LEU A 93 23.97 19.68 -1.70
N LEU A 94 23.01 18.79 -1.43
CA LEU A 94 23.28 17.40 -1.02
C LEU A 94 24.08 16.65 -2.09
N ALA A 95 23.66 16.74 -3.34
CA ALA A 95 24.35 16.09 -4.46
C ALA A 95 25.81 16.59 -4.62
N LYS A 96 26.04 17.90 -4.49
CA LYS A 96 27.42 18.47 -4.51
C LYS A 96 28.29 17.94 -3.36
N ASN A 97 27.69 17.51 -2.27
CA ASN A 97 28.39 16.90 -1.12
C ASN A 97 28.36 15.35 -1.17
N ASN A 98 28.09 14.75 -2.34
CA ASN A 98 28.04 13.31 -2.58
C ASN A 98 26.98 12.55 -1.74
N TYR A 99 25.84 13.20 -1.47
CA TYR A 99 24.68 12.55 -0.88
C TYR A 99 23.67 12.21 -1.95
N SER A 100 23.17 10.98 -1.92
CA SER A 100 21.99 10.55 -2.65
C SER A 100 20.73 10.82 -1.83
N ILE A 101 19.57 10.73 -2.47
CA ILE A 101 18.28 10.97 -1.85
C ILE A 101 17.45 9.71 -1.95
N SER A 102 16.83 9.29 -0.86
CA SER A 102 15.89 8.18 -0.84
C SER A 102 14.48 8.70 -0.61
N ILE A 103 13.56 8.28 -1.44
CA ILE A 103 12.14 8.62 -1.40
C ILE A 103 11.34 7.33 -1.30
N ILE A 104 10.51 7.22 -0.26
CA ILE A 104 9.52 6.15 -0.14
C ILE A 104 8.19 6.76 -0.54
N TYR A 105 7.69 6.44 -1.72
CA TYR A 105 6.45 7.00 -2.26
C TYR A 105 5.25 6.08 -2.03
N GLY A 106 4.04 6.63 -2.15
CA GLY A 106 2.79 5.95 -1.92
C GLY A 106 2.23 6.23 -0.52
N THR A 107 0.91 6.31 -0.43
CA THR A 107 0.19 6.66 0.79
C THR A 107 -0.39 5.45 1.49
N SER A 108 -0.67 4.39 0.76
CA SER A 108 -1.31 3.16 1.26
C SER A 108 -0.61 1.92 0.72
N PRO A 109 -0.58 0.83 1.51
CA PRO A 109 -0.13 -0.46 1.00
C PRO A 109 -1.00 -0.89 -0.18
N THR A 110 -0.41 -1.51 -1.18
CA THR A 110 -1.15 -2.12 -2.28
C THR A 110 -1.88 -3.36 -1.78
N ILE A 111 -3.20 -3.39 -1.89
CA ILE A 111 -4.03 -4.46 -1.31
C ILE A 111 -3.98 -5.73 -2.15
N PHE A 112 -4.01 -5.59 -3.48
CA PHE A 112 -3.91 -6.70 -4.43
C PHE A 112 -2.57 -6.76 -5.17
N GLY A 113 -1.53 -6.13 -4.64
CA GLY A 113 -0.20 -6.15 -5.24
C GLY A 113 -0.03 -5.24 -6.46
N LYS A 114 -1.02 -4.41 -6.80
CA LYS A 114 -0.86 -3.37 -7.84
C LYS A 114 0.08 -2.29 -7.33
N ASN A 115 0.97 -1.84 -8.18
CA ASN A 115 1.83 -0.72 -7.86
C ASN A 115 1.07 0.60 -8.04
N GLU A 116 1.29 1.53 -7.12
CA GLU A 116 0.74 2.87 -7.22
C GLU A 116 1.47 3.63 -8.32
N LEU A 117 0.71 4.26 -9.21
CA LEU A 117 1.27 5.12 -10.23
C LEU A 117 1.73 6.44 -9.60
N LEU A 118 2.84 6.96 -10.10
CA LEU A 118 3.33 8.26 -9.71
C LEU A 118 2.40 9.35 -10.27
N SER A 119 2.03 10.32 -9.43
CA SER A 119 1.28 11.49 -9.90
C SER A 119 2.15 12.36 -10.83
N GLU A 120 1.51 13.12 -11.71
CA GLU A 120 2.20 14.04 -12.62
C GLU A 120 3.08 15.05 -11.87
N SER A 121 2.54 15.62 -10.79
CA SER A 121 3.29 16.56 -9.92
C SER A 121 4.55 15.92 -9.33
N PHE A 122 4.47 14.63 -8.97
CA PHE A 122 5.62 13.91 -8.43
C PHE A 122 6.66 13.60 -9.50
N ILE A 123 6.22 13.23 -10.72
CA ILE A 123 7.10 13.01 -11.87
C ILE A 123 7.82 14.30 -12.25
N GLU A 124 7.09 15.42 -12.30
CA GLU A 124 7.66 16.72 -12.56
C GLU A 124 8.72 17.12 -11.50
N PHE A 125 8.40 16.90 -10.22
CA PHE A 125 9.38 17.11 -9.15
C PHE A 125 10.64 16.26 -9.36
N LEU A 126 10.51 14.96 -9.67
CA LEU A 126 11.65 14.07 -9.93
C LEU A 126 12.51 14.55 -11.10
N LYS A 127 11.88 14.98 -12.17
CA LYS A 127 12.58 15.59 -13.33
C LYS A 127 13.42 16.80 -12.91
N ASN A 128 12.82 17.67 -12.09
CA ASN A 128 13.48 18.91 -11.64
C ASN A 128 14.61 18.69 -10.61
N THR A 129 14.81 17.47 -10.10
CA THR A 129 15.98 17.15 -9.25
C THR A 129 17.29 17.15 -10.01
N ASN A 130 17.27 17.00 -11.32
CA ASN A 130 18.44 16.85 -12.19
C ASN A 130 19.38 15.70 -11.79
N LEU A 131 18.86 14.66 -11.14
CA LEU A 131 19.57 13.48 -10.71
C LEU A 131 19.05 12.23 -11.43
N ASP A 132 19.92 11.25 -11.69
CA ASP A 132 19.51 9.94 -12.13
C ASP A 132 18.56 9.30 -11.10
N ILE A 133 17.49 8.65 -11.54
CA ILE A 133 16.49 8.03 -10.69
C ILE A 133 16.65 6.51 -10.75
N LYS A 134 16.70 5.88 -9.60
CA LYS A 134 16.85 4.44 -9.45
C LYS A 134 15.67 3.87 -8.69
N PHE A 135 14.82 3.10 -9.36
CA PHE A 135 13.75 2.38 -8.73
C PHE A 135 14.30 1.17 -7.97
N LEU A 136 13.93 1.07 -6.69
CA LEU A 136 14.18 -0.10 -5.85
C LEU A 136 12.89 -0.88 -5.68
N THR A 137 12.85 -2.09 -6.19
CA THR A 137 11.71 -2.99 -6.04
C THR A 137 12.06 -4.20 -5.19
N PHE A 138 11.11 -4.71 -4.43
CA PHE A 138 11.25 -5.85 -3.53
C PHE A 138 10.17 -6.89 -3.85
N PRO A 139 10.32 -7.67 -4.92
CA PRO A 139 9.25 -8.48 -5.50
C PRO A 139 8.64 -9.54 -4.60
N GLY A 140 9.41 -10.10 -3.70
CA GLY A 140 8.91 -11.12 -2.77
C GLY A 140 8.13 -10.56 -1.58
N GLU A 141 8.16 -9.25 -1.38
CA GLU A 141 7.65 -8.62 -0.18
C GLU A 141 6.14 -8.74 -0.04
N TYR A 142 5.39 -8.43 -1.10
CA TYR A 142 3.93 -8.44 -1.07
C TYR A 142 3.37 -9.79 -0.58
N PHE A 143 3.80 -10.91 -1.17
CA PHE A 143 3.32 -12.24 -0.81
C PHE A 143 3.93 -12.79 0.48
N SER A 144 5.04 -12.20 0.94
CA SER A 144 5.63 -12.53 2.23
C SER A 144 4.87 -11.93 3.40
N SER A 145 4.25 -10.78 3.20
CA SER A 145 3.53 -10.07 4.24
C SER A 145 2.30 -9.35 3.69
N PRO A 146 1.36 -10.09 3.05
CA PRO A 146 0.19 -9.45 2.47
C PRO A 146 -0.68 -8.84 3.56
N ILE A 147 -1.39 -7.76 3.19
CA ILE A 147 -2.17 -6.97 4.12
C ILE A 147 -3.28 -7.76 4.83
N TRP A 148 -3.79 -8.81 4.18
CA TRP A 148 -4.83 -9.68 4.75
C TRP A 148 -4.31 -10.75 5.70
N ALA A 149 -3.01 -11.07 5.68
CA ALA A 149 -2.48 -12.14 6.50
C ALA A 149 -2.25 -11.71 7.96
N ASP A 150 -2.58 -12.59 8.89
CA ASP A 150 -2.37 -12.34 10.33
C ASP A 150 -0.88 -12.25 10.71
N LYS A 151 -0.04 -12.97 9.99
CA LYS A 151 1.39 -13.06 10.29
C LYS A 151 2.22 -13.01 9.02
N PRO A 152 3.40 -12.41 9.07
CA PRO A 152 4.37 -12.52 7.99
C PRO A 152 4.71 -13.97 7.71
N ARG A 153 4.89 -14.31 6.44
CA ARG A 153 5.29 -15.62 5.95
C ARG A 153 6.79 -15.65 5.73
N ARG A 154 7.39 -16.81 5.94
CA ARG A 154 8.82 -16.97 5.65
C ARG A 154 9.01 -17.04 4.14
N SER A 155 9.75 -16.10 3.58
CA SER A 155 10.10 -16.06 2.17
C SER A 155 11.42 -15.35 1.97
N LYS A 156 12.03 -15.59 0.83
CA LYS A 156 13.24 -14.90 0.42
C LYS A 156 12.84 -13.58 -0.26
N ILE A 157 13.10 -12.46 0.41
CA ILE A 157 12.97 -11.14 -0.19
C ILE A 157 14.26 -10.84 -0.94
N VAL A 158 14.21 -10.88 -2.25
CA VAL A 158 15.34 -10.49 -3.08
C VAL A 158 15.14 -9.03 -3.47
N THR A 159 16.09 -8.16 -3.14
CA THR A 159 16.15 -6.85 -3.78
C THR A 159 16.45 -7.10 -5.24
N SER A 160 15.48 -6.90 -6.06
CA SER A 160 15.70 -7.08 -7.47
C SER A 160 15.78 -5.73 -8.15
N GLN A 161 16.17 -5.82 -9.34
CA GLN A 161 16.25 -4.82 -10.37
C GLN A 161 16.14 -3.34 -9.97
N GLN A 162 17.23 -2.73 -10.12
CA GLN A 162 17.38 -1.32 -10.27
C GLN A 162 17.05 -0.93 -11.71
N VAL A 163 15.84 -0.42 -11.95
CA VAL A 163 15.58 0.33 -13.18
C VAL A 163 16.16 1.71 -13.00
N THR A 164 17.06 2.13 -13.87
CA THR A 164 17.68 3.45 -13.80
C THR A 164 17.15 4.32 -14.93
N ILE A 165 16.50 5.42 -14.58
CA ILE A 165 16.14 6.50 -15.48
C ILE A 165 17.27 7.52 -15.45
N LYS A 166 17.95 7.68 -16.58
CA LYS A 166 19.02 8.67 -16.73
C LYS A 166 18.42 10.05 -17.00
N GLN A 167 18.84 11.06 -16.23
CA GLN A 167 18.33 12.42 -16.37
C GLN A 167 18.49 12.98 -17.79
N ARG A 168 19.67 12.77 -18.40
CA ARG A 168 19.95 13.17 -19.78
C ARG A 168 18.95 12.64 -20.81
N PHE A 169 18.28 11.53 -20.52
CA PHE A 169 17.29 10.93 -21.39
C PHE A 169 15.96 11.70 -21.33
N LEU A 170 15.63 12.26 -20.17
CA LEU A 170 14.40 13.02 -19.97
C LEU A 170 14.43 14.41 -20.63
N GLU A 171 15.62 14.96 -20.88
CA GLU A 171 15.78 16.32 -21.45
C GLU A 171 15.20 16.47 -22.86
N GLY A 172 15.14 15.39 -23.64
CA GLY A 172 14.62 15.39 -25.02
C GLY A 172 13.14 15.03 -25.14
N LEU A 173 12.46 14.65 -24.04
CA LEU A 173 11.10 14.14 -24.07
C LEU A 173 10.06 15.22 -23.74
N LYS A 174 8.88 15.13 -24.37
CA LYS A 174 7.70 15.92 -23.98
C LYS A 174 7.14 15.43 -22.65
N GLN A 175 6.34 16.24 -22.00
CA GLN A 175 5.78 15.92 -20.66
C GLN A 175 5.03 14.59 -20.66
N ASP A 176 4.14 14.35 -21.64
CA ASP A 176 3.35 13.12 -21.72
C ASP A 176 4.23 11.88 -21.95
N GLU A 177 5.32 12.04 -22.72
CA GLU A 177 6.30 10.97 -22.95
C GLU A 177 7.08 10.65 -21.67
N ILE A 178 7.42 11.66 -20.87
CA ILE A 178 8.07 11.50 -19.57
C ILE A 178 7.15 10.75 -18.62
N ILE A 179 5.88 11.16 -18.51
CA ILE A 179 4.88 10.49 -17.66
C ILE A 179 4.76 9.02 -18.05
N SER A 180 4.54 8.75 -19.33
CA SER A 180 4.44 7.38 -19.87
C SER A 180 5.71 6.56 -19.61
N TYR A 181 6.88 7.16 -19.74
CA TYR A 181 8.15 6.49 -19.49
C TYR A 181 8.32 6.10 -18.02
N PHE A 182 7.98 6.99 -17.09
CA PHE A 182 7.99 6.70 -15.66
C PHE A 182 7.01 5.59 -15.29
N GLN A 183 5.76 5.68 -15.76
CA GLN A 183 4.73 4.69 -15.49
C GLN A 183 5.10 3.30 -16.01
N ASN A 184 5.68 3.21 -17.22
CA ASN A 184 6.14 1.95 -17.81
C ASN A 184 7.42 1.39 -17.17
N SER A 185 8.19 2.23 -16.46
CA SER A 185 9.40 1.80 -15.75
C SER A 185 9.10 1.13 -14.41
N ILE A 186 7.91 1.34 -13.86
CA ILE A 186 7.44 0.71 -12.63
C ILE A 186 6.75 -0.60 -12.99
N PRO A 187 7.12 -1.76 -12.41
CA PRO A 187 6.37 -2.99 -12.63
C PRO A 187 4.89 -2.78 -12.30
N ALA A 188 3.98 -3.24 -13.15
CA ALA A 188 2.55 -3.00 -12.99
C ALA A 188 2.01 -3.62 -11.69
N SER A 189 2.55 -4.77 -11.28
CA SER A 189 2.12 -5.46 -10.07
C SER A 189 3.15 -6.44 -9.52
N ALA A 190 2.93 -6.92 -8.30
CA ALA A 190 3.70 -8.00 -7.68
C ALA A 190 3.57 -9.30 -8.47
N SER A 191 2.39 -9.62 -9.01
CA SER A 191 2.17 -10.83 -9.80
C SER A 191 2.96 -10.81 -11.11
N THR A 192 2.93 -9.71 -11.84
CA THR A 192 3.75 -9.52 -13.06
C THR A 192 5.23 -9.68 -12.76
N TYR A 193 5.65 -9.27 -11.58
CA TYR A 193 7.03 -9.40 -11.18
C TYR A 193 7.43 -10.85 -10.88
N LEU A 194 6.58 -11.58 -10.12
CA LEU A 194 6.84 -12.99 -9.75
C LEU A 194 6.89 -13.90 -10.96
N SER A 195 6.16 -13.61 -12.03
CA SER A 195 6.25 -14.38 -13.29
C SER A 195 7.64 -14.36 -13.90
N LYS A 196 8.41 -13.31 -13.67
CA LYS A 196 9.81 -13.17 -14.14
C LYS A 196 10.84 -13.65 -13.13
N TYR A 197 10.53 -13.51 -11.84
CA TYR A 197 11.45 -13.79 -10.73
C TYR A 197 10.73 -14.58 -9.65
N PRO A 198 10.53 -15.89 -9.86
CA PRO A 198 9.80 -16.73 -8.91
C PRO A 198 10.51 -16.76 -7.57
N ILE A 199 9.72 -16.66 -6.51
CA ILE A 199 10.16 -16.82 -5.11
C ILE A 199 9.51 -18.07 -4.53
N THR A 200 10.06 -18.57 -3.42
CA THR A 200 9.41 -19.64 -2.66
C THR A 200 8.92 -19.06 -1.33
N ILE A 201 7.65 -19.23 -1.06
CA ILE A 201 7.01 -18.81 0.19
C ILE A 201 6.77 -20.05 1.03
N HIS A 202 7.43 -20.14 2.18
CA HIS A 202 7.31 -21.27 3.10
C HIS A 202 6.13 -21.03 4.06
N SER A 203 4.94 -21.44 3.67
CA SER A 203 3.75 -21.39 4.51
C SER A 203 2.72 -22.41 4.03
N ASN A 204 2.09 -23.10 4.97
CA ASN A 204 0.96 -24.00 4.70
C ASN A 204 -0.40 -23.25 4.68
N ASN A 205 -0.40 -21.94 4.91
CA ASN A 205 -1.60 -21.13 5.07
C ASN A 205 -1.56 -19.90 4.16
N LEU A 206 -1.28 -20.10 2.87
CA LEU A 206 -1.10 -19.01 1.92
C LEU A 206 -2.38 -18.22 1.65
N ALA A 207 -3.56 -18.84 1.77
CA ALA A 207 -4.83 -18.17 1.56
C ALA A 207 -5.41 -17.54 2.84
N SER A 208 -4.89 -17.90 4.03
CA SER A 208 -5.50 -17.51 5.31
C SER A 208 -5.71 -16.00 5.44
N GLY A 209 -6.96 -15.62 5.67
CA GLY A 209 -7.40 -14.22 5.84
C GLY A 209 -7.78 -13.50 4.54
N ILE A 210 -7.72 -14.15 3.38
CA ILE A 210 -8.04 -13.53 2.09
C ILE A 210 -9.50 -13.05 2.01
N GLU A 211 -10.40 -13.68 2.74
CA GLU A 211 -11.81 -13.29 2.86
C GLU A 211 -11.99 -11.87 3.40
N ARG A 212 -10.97 -11.27 4.01
CA ARG A 212 -10.98 -9.88 4.50
C ARG A 212 -10.93 -8.87 3.36
N ILE A 213 -10.44 -9.27 2.19
CA ILE A 213 -10.31 -8.40 1.02
C ILE A 213 -11.09 -8.90 -0.19
N MET A 214 -11.36 -10.22 -0.29
CA MET A 214 -12.18 -10.79 -1.34
C MET A 214 -13.63 -10.95 -0.86
N TYR A 215 -14.50 -10.02 -1.27
CA TYR A 215 -15.92 -10.07 -0.93
C TYR A 215 -16.80 -10.69 -2.04
N CYS A 216 -16.27 -10.90 -3.22
CA CYS A 216 -17.00 -11.45 -4.37
C CYS A 216 -16.33 -12.73 -4.87
N CYS A 217 -17.12 -13.78 -5.09
CA CYS A 217 -16.62 -15.01 -5.68
C CYS A 217 -16.30 -14.82 -7.18
N PRO A 218 -15.08 -15.13 -7.64
CA PRO A 218 -14.72 -14.97 -9.05
C PRO A 218 -15.46 -15.91 -10.00
N HIS A 219 -16.04 -17.00 -9.50
CA HIS A 219 -16.79 -17.96 -10.32
C HIS A 219 -18.31 -17.66 -10.36
N CYS A 220 -18.98 -17.64 -9.20
CA CYS A 220 -20.43 -17.46 -9.16
C CYS A 220 -20.88 -16.02 -8.88
N LYS A 221 -19.97 -15.09 -8.68
CA LYS A 221 -20.20 -13.65 -8.41
C LYS A 221 -21.00 -13.35 -7.12
N LYS A 222 -21.21 -14.37 -6.28
CA LYS A 222 -21.92 -14.20 -5.01
C LYS A 222 -21.04 -13.43 -4.02
N LEU A 223 -21.64 -12.41 -3.38
CA LEU A 223 -20.99 -11.61 -2.36
C LEU A 223 -20.87 -12.39 -1.04
N PHE A 224 -19.82 -12.13 -0.27
CA PHE A 224 -19.54 -12.67 1.07
C PHE A 224 -19.52 -14.20 1.17
N SER A 225 -19.30 -14.90 0.05
CA SER A 225 -19.26 -16.36 -0.01
C SER A 225 -17.86 -16.97 0.08
N ILE A 226 -16.82 -16.13 0.02
CA ILE A 226 -15.42 -16.56 0.04
C ILE A 226 -14.96 -16.83 1.48
N TYR A 227 -14.19 -17.91 1.64
CA TYR A 227 -13.46 -18.24 2.85
C TYR A 227 -12.15 -18.92 2.50
N SER A 228 -11.20 -18.93 3.43
CA SER A 228 -9.90 -19.58 3.27
C SER A 228 -9.77 -20.82 4.13
N GLU A 229 -9.08 -21.82 3.60
CA GLU A 229 -8.67 -23.02 4.34
C GLU A 229 -7.26 -23.40 3.90
N PHE A 230 -6.29 -23.30 4.80
CA PHE A 230 -4.86 -23.48 4.51
C PHE A 230 -4.38 -22.56 3.35
N SER A 231 -3.95 -23.16 2.24
CA SER A 231 -3.54 -22.44 1.03
C SER A 231 -4.66 -22.31 -0.01
N CYS A 232 -5.89 -22.75 0.30
CA CYS A 232 -7.00 -22.74 -0.61
C CYS A 232 -7.97 -21.60 -0.35
N VAL A 233 -8.41 -20.95 -1.42
CA VAL A 233 -9.56 -20.03 -1.46
C VAL A 233 -10.77 -20.83 -1.89
N LYS A 234 -11.86 -20.78 -1.13
CA LYS A 234 -13.05 -21.56 -1.34
C LYS A 234 -14.30 -20.69 -1.37
N CYS A 235 -15.32 -21.12 -2.07
CA CYS A 235 -16.64 -20.49 -2.10
C CYS A 235 -17.70 -21.40 -1.49
N ARG A 236 -18.50 -20.89 -0.55
CA ARG A 236 -19.57 -21.65 0.13
C ARG A 236 -20.77 -21.94 -0.78
N GLU A 237 -21.00 -21.10 -1.79
CA GLU A 237 -22.17 -21.18 -2.66
C GLU A 237 -21.98 -22.12 -3.85
N CYS A 238 -20.86 -22.01 -4.56
CA CYS A 238 -20.62 -22.80 -5.79
C CYS A 238 -19.58 -23.91 -5.63
N GLY A 239 -18.97 -24.05 -4.46
CA GLY A 239 -17.95 -25.08 -4.22
C GLY A 239 -16.61 -24.82 -4.91
N MET A 240 -16.38 -23.61 -5.47
CA MET A 240 -15.08 -23.27 -6.05
C MET A 240 -13.95 -23.51 -5.04
N VAL A 241 -12.89 -24.15 -5.51
CA VAL A 241 -11.65 -24.34 -4.75
C VAL A 241 -10.48 -23.93 -5.64
N VAL A 242 -9.67 -22.99 -5.17
CA VAL A 242 -8.46 -22.52 -5.87
C VAL A 242 -7.31 -22.46 -4.87
N GLU A 243 -6.16 -23.00 -5.25
CA GLU A 243 -4.98 -23.06 -4.39
C GLU A 243 -3.96 -22.00 -4.75
N PHE A 244 -3.39 -21.34 -3.73
CA PHE A 244 -2.17 -20.57 -3.86
C PHE A 244 -0.97 -21.50 -4.01
N SER A 245 -0.21 -21.32 -5.06
CA SER A 245 1.08 -21.98 -5.22
C SER A 245 2.14 -21.38 -4.30
N PRO A 246 3.17 -22.17 -3.92
CA PRO A 246 4.27 -21.67 -3.07
C PRO A 246 5.07 -20.50 -3.67
N ASP A 247 4.98 -20.27 -4.96
CA ASP A 247 5.58 -19.12 -5.65
C ASP A 247 4.71 -17.83 -5.57
N GLY A 248 3.55 -17.90 -4.88
CA GLY A 248 2.61 -16.80 -4.74
C GLY A 248 1.61 -16.67 -5.87
N THR A 249 1.66 -17.54 -6.89
CA THR A 249 0.67 -17.50 -7.97
C THR A 249 -0.65 -18.12 -7.55
N ILE A 250 -1.74 -17.59 -8.12
CA ILE A 250 -3.10 -18.13 -7.99
C ILE A 250 -3.84 -17.93 -9.30
N LEU A 251 -4.52 -18.96 -9.77
CA LEU A 251 -5.29 -18.94 -11.00
C LEU A 251 -6.77 -19.23 -10.68
N PHE A 252 -7.62 -18.21 -10.77
CA PHE A 252 -9.05 -18.35 -10.45
C PHE A 252 -9.88 -18.88 -11.63
N SER A 253 -9.62 -18.39 -12.84
CA SER A 253 -10.31 -18.78 -14.08
C SER A 253 -9.58 -18.19 -15.29
N ASN A 254 -10.04 -18.52 -16.49
CA ASN A 254 -9.50 -17.93 -17.72
C ASN A 254 -9.74 -16.40 -17.81
N GLU A 255 -10.74 -15.86 -17.08
CA GLU A 255 -11.06 -14.44 -17.08
C GLU A 255 -10.25 -13.64 -16.02
N LEU A 256 -9.69 -14.34 -15.03
CA LEU A 256 -8.91 -13.76 -13.94
C LEU A 256 -7.55 -14.44 -13.88
N SER A 257 -6.65 -13.93 -14.70
CA SER A 257 -5.31 -14.51 -14.90
C SER A 257 -4.33 -14.16 -13.78
N SER A 258 -4.65 -13.15 -12.99
CA SER A 258 -3.76 -12.67 -11.93
C SER A 258 -4.54 -12.27 -10.67
N PHE A 259 -3.82 -12.20 -9.55
CA PHE A 259 -4.40 -11.76 -8.28
C PHE A 259 -4.80 -10.27 -8.32
N ASP A 260 -4.12 -9.50 -9.11
CA ASP A 260 -4.36 -8.06 -9.26
C ASP A 260 -5.68 -7.77 -9.99
N ASP A 261 -6.18 -8.71 -10.82
CA ASP A 261 -7.45 -8.53 -11.55
C ASP A 261 -8.67 -8.61 -10.62
N ILE A 262 -8.51 -9.19 -9.42
CA ILE A 262 -9.61 -9.38 -8.47
C ILE A 262 -10.21 -8.05 -8.02
N GLU A 263 -9.39 -7.02 -7.80
CA GLU A 263 -9.87 -5.71 -7.34
C GLU A 263 -10.89 -5.12 -8.32
N ASP A 264 -10.52 -5.07 -9.60
CA ASP A 264 -11.40 -4.54 -10.64
C ASP A 264 -12.61 -5.45 -10.89
N PHE A 265 -12.40 -6.76 -10.86
CA PHE A 265 -13.47 -7.74 -11.00
C PHE A 265 -14.54 -7.58 -9.92
N GLN A 266 -14.17 -7.54 -8.67
CA GLN A 266 -15.15 -7.46 -7.58
C GLN A 266 -15.82 -6.08 -7.52
N PHE A 267 -15.12 -4.98 -7.81
CA PHE A 267 -15.71 -3.65 -7.93
C PHE A 267 -16.73 -3.59 -9.07
N ASN A 268 -16.39 -4.10 -10.25
CA ASN A 268 -17.33 -4.14 -11.39
C ASN A 268 -18.56 -5.02 -11.13
N ASN A 269 -18.41 -6.09 -10.35
CA ASN A 269 -19.55 -6.89 -9.94
C ASN A 269 -20.39 -6.21 -8.85
N LEU A 270 -19.78 -5.43 -7.97
CA LEU A 270 -20.49 -4.61 -7.00
C LEU A 270 -21.40 -3.59 -7.69
N ILE A 271 -20.90 -2.91 -8.74
CA ILE A 271 -21.68 -1.96 -9.54
C ILE A 271 -22.88 -2.65 -10.23
N LYS A 272 -22.69 -3.87 -10.74
CA LYS A 272 -23.72 -4.61 -11.47
C LYS A 272 -24.80 -5.23 -10.59
N ASN A 273 -24.49 -5.47 -9.32
CA ASN A 273 -25.49 -5.93 -8.37
C ASN A 273 -26.41 -4.76 -8.04
N ASP A 274 -27.71 -4.98 -8.20
CA ASP A 274 -28.72 -4.02 -7.76
C ASP A 274 -28.70 -3.98 -6.22
N LEU A 275 -27.91 -3.07 -5.68
CA LEU A 275 -27.69 -2.91 -4.24
C LEU A 275 -28.85 -2.17 -3.55
N THR A 276 -29.96 -1.96 -4.28
CA THR A 276 -31.07 -1.14 -3.79
C THR A 276 -31.72 -1.69 -2.53
N ILE A 277 -31.73 -0.86 -1.50
CA ILE A 277 -32.65 -0.85 -0.34
C ILE A 277 -32.29 -1.81 0.82
N ASN A 278 -31.63 -2.94 0.60
CA ASN A 278 -31.41 -3.92 1.68
C ASN A 278 -30.04 -3.76 2.35
N GLN A 279 -29.99 -4.08 3.63
CA GLN A 279 -28.74 -4.26 4.36
C GLN A 279 -27.89 -5.31 3.65
N LEU A 280 -26.68 -4.93 3.24
CA LEU A 280 -25.74 -5.82 2.55
C LEU A 280 -25.14 -6.85 3.50
N VAL A 281 -24.70 -6.40 4.67
CA VAL A 281 -24.05 -7.25 5.67
C VAL A 281 -24.10 -6.60 7.06
N GLU A 282 -24.09 -7.43 8.09
CA GLU A 282 -23.99 -7.02 9.50
C GLU A 282 -22.76 -7.69 10.14
N TYR A 283 -21.87 -6.87 10.70
CA TYR A 283 -20.70 -7.29 11.47
C TYR A 283 -20.94 -7.04 12.97
N LYS A 284 -21.00 -8.11 13.76
CA LYS A 284 -21.49 -8.04 15.16
C LYS A 284 -20.43 -7.77 16.22
N ASN A 285 -19.18 -8.08 15.94
CA ASN A 285 -18.09 -8.05 16.94
C ASN A 285 -16.96 -7.10 16.54
N VAL A 286 -17.31 -5.93 16.04
CA VAL A 286 -16.37 -4.92 15.61
C VAL A 286 -15.89 -4.09 16.79
N ILE A 287 -14.59 -3.79 16.84
CA ILE A 287 -14.01 -2.89 17.84
C ILE A 287 -13.86 -1.52 17.21
N GLN A 288 -14.58 -0.53 17.70
CA GLN A 288 -14.35 0.88 17.41
C GLN A 288 -13.28 1.42 18.34
N VAL A 289 -12.28 2.11 17.79
CA VAL A 289 -11.16 2.69 18.53
C VAL A 289 -11.24 4.21 18.46
N PHE A 290 -11.23 4.86 19.62
CA PHE A 290 -11.21 6.30 19.76
C PHE A 290 -9.82 6.76 20.21
N TYR A 291 -9.26 7.72 19.49
CA TYR A 291 -8.02 8.41 19.84
C TYR A 291 -8.39 9.80 20.40
N GLU A 292 -8.85 9.84 21.64
CA GLU A 292 -8.96 11.11 22.38
C GLU A 292 -7.57 11.47 22.95
N ASN A 293 -7.39 12.69 23.47
CA ASN A 293 -6.13 13.19 24.05
C ASN A 293 -5.55 12.33 25.19
N CYS A 294 -5.96 11.10 25.29
CA CYS A 294 -5.56 10.10 26.25
C CYS A 294 -4.36 9.29 25.79
N LYS A 295 -3.47 8.93 26.71
CA LYS A 295 -2.29 8.09 26.46
C LYS A 295 -2.64 6.67 25.95
N LYS A 296 -3.89 6.22 26.11
CA LYS A 296 -4.36 4.90 25.64
C LYS A 296 -5.67 5.07 24.85
N PRO A 297 -5.81 4.40 23.70
CA PRO A 297 -7.04 4.45 22.93
C PRO A 297 -8.19 3.75 23.67
N ILE A 298 -9.37 4.33 23.61
CA ILE A 298 -10.62 3.73 24.13
C ILE A 298 -11.14 2.77 23.06
N LYS A 299 -11.51 1.55 23.48
CA LYS A 299 -12.08 0.50 22.62
C LYS A 299 -13.49 0.19 23.03
N ILE A 300 -14.41 0.22 22.08
CA ILE A 300 -15.84 -0.06 22.29
C ILE A 300 -16.29 -1.12 21.28
N ASN A 301 -17.06 -2.11 21.74
CA ASN A 301 -17.68 -3.07 20.85
C ASN A 301 -18.92 -2.46 20.19
N VAL A 302 -18.97 -2.57 18.87
CA VAL A 302 -20.07 -2.06 18.05
C VAL A 302 -20.55 -3.13 17.05
N ILE A 303 -21.77 -2.92 16.55
CA ILE A 303 -22.28 -3.60 15.37
C ILE A 303 -22.18 -2.62 14.22
N LEU A 304 -21.68 -3.08 13.07
CA LEU A 304 -21.71 -2.32 11.83
C LEU A 304 -22.70 -2.96 10.87
N GLN A 305 -23.68 -2.18 10.44
CA GLN A 305 -24.62 -2.57 9.38
C GLN A 305 -24.26 -1.77 8.12
N LEU A 306 -23.91 -2.46 7.05
CA LEU A 306 -23.56 -1.85 5.77
C LEU A 306 -24.76 -1.88 4.82
N TYR A 307 -25.00 -0.75 4.20
CA TYR A 307 -25.95 -0.53 3.11
C TYR A 307 -25.18 -0.04 1.86
N ALA A 308 -25.86 0.11 0.75
CA ALA A 308 -25.22 0.60 -0.48
C ALA A 308 -24.64 2.02 -0.33
N GLU A 309 -25.33 2.91 0.38
CA GLU A 309 -25.00 4.34 0.47
C GLU A 309 -24.47 4.77 1.84
N LYS A 310 -24.62 3.93 2.86
CA LYS A 310 -24.32 4.29 4.25
C LYS A 310 -23.91 3.10 5.10
N MET A 311 -23.32 3.41 6.25
CA MET A 311 -23.18 2.47 7.35
C MET A 311 -23.90 2.98 8.61
N ILE A 312 -24.44 2.05 9.39
CA ILE A 312 -25.00 2.32 10.71
C ILE A 312 -24.09 1.65 11.75
N ILE A 313 -23.62 2.46 12.70
CA ILE A 313 -22.75 2.05 13.80
C ILE A 313 -23.64 1.98 15.05
N ILE A 314 -23.77 0.81 15.66
CA ILE A 314 -24.58 0.59 16.84
C ILE A 314 -23.68 0.24 18.02
N ASN A 315 -23.65 1.07 19.05
CA ASN A 315 -22.92 0.78 20.28
C ASN A 315 -23.59 -0.37 21.03
N ASN A 316 -22.86 -1.45 21.28
CA ASN A 316 -23.42 -2.66 21.92
C ASN A 316 -23.94 -2.44 23.32
N LEU A 317 -23.37 -1.51 24.08
CA LEU A 317 -23.76 -1.22 25.46
C LEU A 317 -24.92 -0.24 25.53
N THR A 318 -24.77 0.93 24.87
CA THR A 318 -25.73 2.03 25.00
C THR A 318 -26.88 1.95 23.99
N LYS A 319 -26.78 1.06 22.99
CA LYS A 319 -27.71 0.94 21.85
C LYS A 319 -27.83 2.22 21.01
N LYS A 320 -26.98 3.22 21.25
CA LYS A 320 -26.92 4.45 20.46
C LYS A 320 -26.50 4.12 19.04
N GLN A 321 -27.19 4.68 18.07
CA GLN A 321 -26.88 4.54 16.65
C GLN A 321 -26.24 5.81 16.10
N THR A 322 -25.30 5.63 15.18
CA THR A 322 -24.68 6.70 14.42
C THR A 322 -24.67 6.28 12.96
N THR A 323 -25.25 7.09 12.10
CA THR A 323 -25.24 6.87 10.64
C THR A 323 -24.10 7.66 10.03
N VAL A 324 -23.40 7.06 9.09
CA VAL A 324 -22.35 7.68 8.27
C VAL A 324 -22.69 7.41 6.80
N GLU A 325 -22.99 8.45 6.08
CA GLU A 325 -23.19 8.39 4.63
C GLU A 325 -21.83 8.25 3.92
N PHE A 326 -21.74 7.39 2.91
CA PHE A 326 -20.47 7.15 2.25
C PHE A 326 -19.97 8.34 1.44
N GLU A 327 -20.87 9.15 0.91
CA GLU A 327 -20.54 10.42 0.23
C GLU A 327 -19.86 11.45 1.15
N ASP A 328 -20.10 11.35 2.47
CA ASP A 328 -19.47 12.24 3.46
C ASP A 328 -18.07 11.83 3.86
N ILE A 329 -17.59 10.65 3.47
CA ILE A 329 -16.26 10.17 3.78
C ILE A 329 -15.25 10.89 2.87
N GLU A 330 -14.40 11.72 3.44
CA GLU A 330 -13.34 12.45 2.73
C GLU A 330 -12.15 11.56 2.41
N PHE A 331 -11.71 10.78 3.39
CA PHE A 331 -10.55 9.91 3.32
C PHE A 331 -10.85 8.55 3.93
N ILE A 332 -10.38 7.46 3.32
CA ILE A 332 -10.52 6.10 3.81
C ILE A 332 -9.24 5.29 3.55
N GLU A 333 -8.80 4.54 4.55
CA GLU A 333 -7.60 3.71 4.51
C GLU A 333 -7.89 2.33 5.10
N TYR A 334 -7.53 1.26 4.38
CA TYR A 334 -7.54 -0.11 4.86
C TYR A 334 -6.14 -0.50 5.32
N LEU A 335 -6.03 -1.05 6.52
CA LEU A 335 -4.77 -1.36 7.20
C LEU A 335 -4.70 -2.84 7.58
N LYS A 336 -3.51 -3.31 7.96
CA LYS A 336 -3.29 -4.64 8.54
C LYS A 336 -4.24 -4.94 9.71
N ASN A 337 -4.38 -6.23 10.02
CA ASN A 337 -5.24 -6.75 11.07
C ASN A 337 -6.71 -6.35 10.87
N ASN A 338 -7.16 -6.36 9.61
CA ASN A 338 -8.53 -6.03 9.24
C ASN A 338 -9.00 -4.70 9.87
N THR A 339 -8.18 -3.68 9.75
CA THR A 339 -8.45 -2.36 10.31
C THR A 339 -8.82 -1.39 9.21
N ILE A 340 -9.90 -0.63 9.41
CA ILE A 340 -10.28 0.46 8.52
C ILE A 340 -10.30 1.77 9.28
N LYS A 341 -9.73 2.81 8.68
CA LYS A 341 -9.78 4.18 9.19
C LYS A 341 -10.39 5.09 8.13
N PHE A 342 -11.22 6.00 8.56
CA PHE A 342 -11.75 7.03 7.67
C PHE A 342 -12.03 8.34 8.40
N LYS A 343 -12.10 9.41 7.62
CA LYS A 343 -12.43 10.75 8.07
C LYS A 343 -13.59 11.28 7.24
N THR A 344 -14.57 11.87 7.90
CA THR A 344 -15.71 12.51 7.24
C THR A 344 -15.43 14.00 6.97
N LYS A 345 -16.17 14.61 6.06
CA LYS A 345 -16.16 16.06 5.75
C LYS A 345 -16.30 16.93 7.00
N ASN A 346 -17.04 16.45 8.01
CA ASN A 346 -17.21 17.10 9.32
C ASN A 346 -16.04 16.87 10.28
N ALA A 347 -14.88 16.46 9.77
CA ALA A 347 -13.65 16.19 10.50
C ALA A 347 -13.74 15.06 11.59
N LYS A 348 -14.83 14.28 11.64
CA LYS A 348 -14.93 13.11 12.51
C LYS A 348 -14.04 12.00 11.98
N GLN A 349 -13.25 11.41 12.87
CA GLN A 349 -12.39 10.28 12.56
C GLN A 349 -12.96 9.00 13.15
N PHE A 350 -12.93 7.94 12.38
CA PHE A 350 -13.38 6.62 12.77
C PHE A 350 -12.26 5.60 12.53
N CYS A 351 -12.12 4.66 13.43
CA CYS A 351 -11.21 3.53 13.30
C CYS A 351 -11.93 2.28 13.78
N PHE A 352 -12.03 1.27 12.93
CA PHE A 352 -12.66 -0.01 13.26
C PHE A 352 -11.66 -1.14 13.05
N ILE A 353 -11.69 -2.11 13.95
CA ILE A 353 -10.94 -3.37 13.86
C ILE A 353 -11.96 -4.48 13.79
N GLY A 354 -11.97 -5.21 12.70
CA GLY A 354 -12.83 -6.36 12.44
C GLY A 354 -12.19 -7.67 12.86
N ASN A 355 -13.02 -8.70 12.96
CA ASN A 355 -12.57 -10.07 13.17
C ASN A 355 -12.00 -10.69 11.88
N SER A 356 -11.47 -11.89 11.98
CA SER A 356 -10.86 -12.61 10.87
C SER A 356 -11.79 -12.86 9.67
N ASN A 357 -13.11 -12.96 9.91
CA ASN A 357 -14.08 -13.32 8.87
C ASN A 357 -14.86 -12.11 8.32
N GLU A 358 -14.56 -10.90 8.79
CA GLU A 358 -15.25 -9.69 8.34
C GLU A 358 -14.50 -9.04 7.18
N ASN A 359 -15.20 -8.68 6.12
CA ASN A 359 -14.62 -8.02 4.96
C ASN A 359 -14.81 -6.51 5.05
N PHE A 360 -13.83 -5.81 5.58
CA PHE A 360 -13.86 -4.35 5.64
C PHE A 360 -13.40 -3.67 4.35
N PHE A 361 -12.80 -4.41 3.45
CA PHE A 361 -12.37 -3.85 2.18
C PHE A 361 -13.54 -3.37 1.33
N ILE A 362 -14.69 -4.04 1.40
CA ILE A 362 -15.91 -3.60 0.69
C ILE A 362 -16.31 -2.16 1.03
N ILE A 363 -16.05 -1.67 2.26
CA ILE A 363 -16.39 -0.30 2.65
C ILE A 363 -15.63 0.71 1.79
N LYS A 364 -14.38 0.42 1.44
CA LYS A 364 -13.58 1.27 0.52
C LYS A 364 -14.24 1.35 -0.86
N ASP A 365 -14.72 0.22 -1.37
CA ASP A 365 -15.34 0.14 -2.69
C ASP A 365 -16.73 0.79 -2.69
N LEU A 366 -17.51 0.65 -1.62
CA LEU A 366 -18.78 1.36 -1.44
C LEU A 366 -18.57 2.89 -1.38
N VAL A 367 -17.57 3.36 -0.66
CA VAL A 367 -17.21 4.79 -0.65
C VAL A 367 -16.81 5.28 -2.04
N LYS A 368 -16.02 4.50 -2.78
CA LYS A 368 -15.64 4.81 -4.16
C LYS A 368 -16.86 4.88 -5.07
N LEU A 369 -17.80 3.96 -4.93
CA LEU A 369 -19.04 3.92 -5.71
C LEU A 369 -19.93 5.16 -5.49
N ASN A 370 -20.01 5.66 -4.27
CA ASN A 370 -20.86 6.81 -3.90
C ASN A 370 -20.18 8.17 -4.16
N LYS A 371 -18.93 8.19 -4.62
CA LYS A 371 -18.21 9.42 -5.00
C LYS A 371 -18.16 9.66 -6.51
N ASN A 372 -18.44 8.64 -7.30
CA ASN A 372 -18.49 8.68 -8.76
C ASN A 372 -19.93 8.91 -9.24
#